data_b2cedd4b9bd5a2b570a02243d5fe3a31
#
_entry.id   b2cedd4b9bd5a2b570a02243d5fe3a31
#
_cell.length_a   1.000
_cell.length_b   1.000
_cell.length_c   1.000
_cell.angle_alpha   90.00
_cell.angle_beta   90.00
_cell.angle_gamma   90.00
#
_symmetry.space_group_name_H-M   'P 1'
#
loop_
_entity.id
_entity.type
_entity.pdbx_description
1 polymer ?
#
loop_
_entity_poly.entity_id
_entity_poly.type
_entity_poly.pdbx_seq_one_letter_code
_entity_poly.pdbx_strand_id
1 'polypeptide(L)'
;MNTSSRFTSTMSGLHRVDLNLLPLLAALLEHRSVTRAAQAVGLTQPAMSNALRRLRHTLGDELLVRVGREYVLTARAGALIGPVNLILETATNQVLSSPVFDPATSERTFRIGTASAAALTVLPALSATLAASAPGVRLDVTAFEPSTVLTLSESTADVVLLPDAVPTTLPRERLYQEDWVVVADANNDRIGATLTADDLARLPHVVFESEGVRVGAQQVLAQLIPDLVVRVVVFEFLMIPSVVSGTLMVALLQRRLAERVAAPNGLRVMESPVPLPKLGVDLVWHPRTAGDPGRAWLRRQLIQAVA
;
A
#
# COMPACT_ATOMS: atom_id res chain seq x y z
N MET A 1 9.20 31.75 -10.67
CA MET A 1 8.20 32.61 -10.00
C MET A 1 7.91 32.05 -8.61
N ASN A 2 8.45 32.72 -7.67
CA ASN A 2 8.16 32.98 -6.24
C ASN A 2 7.82 31.83 -5.30
N THR A 3 8.85 31.07 -4.92
CA THR A 3 8.86 30.20 -3.71
C THR A 3 8.82 31.03 -2.41
N SER A 4 9.38 32.24 -2.39
CA SER A 4 9.39 33.14 -1.21
C SER A 4 8.00 33.62 -0.76
N SER A 5 7.06 33.84 -1.69
CA SER A 5 5.73 34.39 -1.36
C SER A 5 4.84 33.33 -0.65
N ARG A 6 4.95 32.06 -1.00
CA ARG A 6 4.23 30.98 -0.32
C ARG A 6 4.75 30.72 1.10
N PHE A 7 6.07 30.80 1.29
CA PHE A 7 6.69 30.61 2.59
C PHE A 7 6.22 31.65 3.61
N THR A 8 6.16 32.92 3.22
CA THR A 8 5.73 34.02 4.10
C THR A 8 4.24 33.94 4.44
N SER A 9 3.37 33.52 3.51
CA SER A 9 1.94 33.37 3.75
C SER A 9 1.62 32.20 4.70
N THR A 10 2.33 31.08 4.56
CA THR A 10 2.14 29.89 5.42
C THR A 10 2.65 30.14 6.83
N MET A 11 3.75 30.89 6.99
CA MET A 11 4.32 31.20 8.31
C MET A 11 3.47 32.20 9.10
N SER A 12 2.75 33.12 8.46
CA SER A 12 1.92 34.11 9.16
C SER A 12 0.76 33.49 9.96
N GLY A 13 0.27 32.32 9.55
CA GLY A 13 -0.75 31.55 10.28
C GLY A 13 -0.18 30.70 11.40
N LEU A 14 0.99 30.07 11.16
CA LEU A 14 1.63 29.14 12.11
C LEU A 14 2.14 29.83 13.38
N HIS A 15 2.58 31.08 13.32
CA HIS A 15 3.00 31.83 14.51
C HIS A 15 1.91 32.00 15.56
N ARG A 16 0.64 31.82 15.20
CA ARG A 16 -0.49 31.90 16.11
C ARG A 16 -0.91 30.56 16.69
N VAL A 17 -0.33 29.46 16.20
CA VAL A 17 -0.68 28.11 16.58
C VAL A 17 0.44 27.50 17.42
N ASP A 18 0.12 27.09 18.63
CA ASP A 18 1.02 26.33 19.49
C ASP A 18 1.09 24.87 18.98
N LEU A 19 2.17 24.52 18.27
CA LEU A 19 2.36 23.18 17.72
C LEU A 19 2.47 22.10 18.79
N ASN A 20 2.78 22.46 20.04
CA ASN A 20 2.75 21.50 21.16
C ASN A 20 1.35 20.98 21.45
N LEU A 21 0.31 21.60 20.92
CA LEU A 21 -1.04 21.10 21.03
C LEU A 21 -1.36 19.95 20.05
N LEU A 22 -0.56 19.71 19.03
CA LEU A 22 -0.84 18.66 18.02
C LEU A 22 -0.83 17.24 18.62
N PRO A 23 0.15 16.83 19.45
CA PRO A 23 0.11 15.53 20.12
C PRO A 23 -1.12 15.37 21.02
N LEU A 24 -1.52 16.47 21.69
CA LEU A 24 -2.69 16.47 22.56
C LEU A 24 -3.98 16.36 21.76
N LEU A 25 -4.03 17.02 20.60
CA LEU A 25 -5.13 16.87 19.64
C LEU A 25 -5.24 15.44 19.13
N ALA A 26 -4.14 14.82 18.71
CA ALA A 26 -4.13 13.43 18.25
C ALA A 26 -4.70 12.49 19.33
N ALA A 27 -4.24 12.61 20.57
CA ALA A 27 -4.75 11.81 21.69
C ALA A 27 -6.25 12.02 21.96
N LEU A 28 -6.73 13.26 21.83
CA LEU A 28 -8.17 13.57 22.01
C LEU A 28 -9.01 12.96 20.87
N LEU A 29 -8.53 13.03 19.62
CA LEU A 29 -9.21 12.47 18.45
C LEU A 29 -9.28 10.93 18.52
N GLU A 30 -8.23 10.29 18.97
CA GLU A 30 -8.14 8.84 19.11
C GLU A 30 -9.03 8.33 20.24
N HIS A 31 -8.82 8.85 21.45
CA HIS A 31 -9.47 8.32 22.66
C HIS A 31 -10.88 8.84 22.88
N ARG A 32 -11.29 9.96 22.25
CA ARG A 32 -12.61 10.60 22.41
C ARG A 32 -12.99 10.81 23.89
N SER A 33 -11.99 11.02 24.73
CA SER A 33 -12.13 11.15 26.18
C SER A 33 -10.97 11.97 26.73
N VAL A 34 -11.28 13.07 27.41
CA VAL A 34 -10.27 13.95 28.01
C VAL A 34 -9.41 13.21 29.04
N THR A 35 -10.01 12.33 29.84
CA THR A 35 -9.28 11.55 30.85
C THR A 35 -8.35 10.52 30.23
N ARG A 36 -8.83 9.74 29.25
CA ARG A 36 -8.00 8.74 28.54
C ARG A 36 -6.90 9.40 27.71
N ALA A 37 -7.22 10.50 27.04
CA ALA A 37 -6.23 11.27 26.29
C ALA A 37 -5.13 11.83 27.21
N ALA A 38 -5.49 12.35 28.38
CA ALA A 38 -4.54 12.83 29.36
C ALA A 38 -3.57 11.72 29.81
N GLN A 39 -4.12 10.54 30.16
CA GLN A 39 -3.32 9.38 30.56
C GLN A 39 -2.36 8.94 29.45
N ALA A 40 -2.82 8.89 28.20
CA ALA A 40 -2.02 8.47 27.05
C ALA A 40 -0.79 9.36 26.82
N VAL A 41 -0.88 10.65 27.12
CA VAL A 41 0.25 11.60 26.92
C VAL A 41 0.93 12.02 28.23
N GLY A 42 0.66 11.33 29.34
CA GLY A 42 1.32 11.61 30.64
C GLY A 42 0.92 12.94 31.28
N LEU A 43 -0.27 13.46 30.98
CA LEU A 43 -0.77 14.72 31.55
C LEU A 43 -1.86 14.48 32.60
N THR A 44 -2.10 15.51 33.46
CA THR A 44 -3.26 15.53 34.29
C THR A 44 -4.53 15.89 33.50
N GLN A 45 -5.68 15.39 33.93
CA GLN A 45 -6.96 15.70 33.27
C GLN A 45 -7.27 17.22 33.22
N PRO A 46 -6.98 18.05 34.24
CA PRO A 46 -7.13 19.50 34.13
C PRO A 46 -6.22 20.13 33.06
N ALA A 47 -4.97 19.65 32.90
CA ALA A 47 -4.05 20.12 31.85
C ALA A 47 -4.61 19.79 30.46
N MET A 48 -5.11 18.56 30.24
CA MET A 48 -5.72 18.17 28.98
C MET A 48 -7.02 18.95 28.71
N SER A 49 -7.85 19.22 29.70
CA SER A 49 -9.05 20.07 29.56
C SER A 49 -8.69 21.49 29.12
N ASN A 50 -7.59 22.05 29.66
CA ASN A 50 -7.08 23.35 29.25
C ASN A 50 -6.58 23.34 27.81
N ALA A 51 -5.86 22.29 27.43
CA ALA A 51 -5.40 22.09 26.04
C ALA A 51 -6.60 21.99 25.08
N LEU A 52 -7.63 21.22 25.41
CA LEU A 52 -8.83 21.12 24.58
C LEU A 52 -9.52 22.48 24.40
N ARG A 53 -9.61 23.30 25.44
CA ARG A 53 -10.15 24.65 25.33
C ARG A 53 -9.34 25.53 24.39
N ARG A 54 -8.01 25.48 24.45
CA ARG A 54 -7.12 26.20 23.53
C ARG A 54 -7.28 25.71 22.09
N LEU A 55 -7.37 24.39 21.88
CA LEU A 55 -7.61 23.76 20.57
C LEU A 55 -8.94 24.20 19.97
N ARG A 56 -10.02 24.22 20.75
CA ARG A 56 -11.33 24.73 20.34
C ARG A 56 -11.27 26.17 19.85
N HIS A 57 -10.60 27.02 20.61
CA HIS A 57 -10.42 28.42 20.24
C HIS A 57 -9.60 28.55 18.95
N THR A 58 -8.48 27.83 18.83
CA THR A 58 -7.58 27.89 17.67
C THR A 58 -8.22 27.36 16.39
N LEU A 59 -8.96 26.26 16.50
CA LEU A 59 -9.56 25.58 15.36
C LEU A 59 -10.99 26.07 15.03
N GLY A 60 -11.61 26.84 15.95
CA GLY A 60 -12.98 27.29 15.80
C GLY A 60 -14.00 26.14 15.76
N ASP A 61 -13.74 25.06 16.48
CA ASP A 61 -14.54 23.83 16.47
C ASP A 61 -14.54 23.18 17.86
N GLU A 62 -15.69 22.61 18.26
CA GLU A 62 -15.83 21.93 19.56
C GLU A 62 -15.02 20.65 19.67
N LEU A 63 -14.60 20.04 18.56
CA LEU A 63 -13.82 18.80 18.42
C LEU A 63 -14.52 17.58 19.03
N LEU A 64 -14.95 17.67 20.27
CA LEU A 64 -15.67 16.65 21.03
C LEU A 64 -16.98 17.22 21.52
N VAL A 65 -18.08 16.61 21.09
CA VAL A 65 -19.44 16.95 21.53
C VAL A 65 -20.03 15.78 22.30
N ARG A 66 -20.85 16.10 23.33
CA ARG A 66 -21.47 15.07 24.15
C ARG A 66 -22.79 14.60 23.56
N VAL A 67 -22.88 13.28 23.32
CA VAL A 67 -24.10 12.62 22.88
C VAL A 67 -24.48 11.58 23.96
N GLY A 68 -25.50 11.87 24.74
CA GLY A 68 -25.84 11.05 25.88
C GLY A 68 -24.74 11.04 26.96
N ARG A 69 -24.17 9.87 27.21
CA ARG A 69 -23.04 9.66 28.13
C ARG A 69 -21.67 9.65 27.50
N GLU A 70 -21.59 9.70 26.18
CA GLU A 70 -20.33 9.56 25.42
C GLU A 70 -19.93 10.87 24.74
N TYR A 71 -18.63 11.00 24.48
CA TYR A 71 -18.09 12.03 23.61
C TYR A 71 -17.90 11.46 22.19
N VAL A 72 -18.38 12.21 21.20
CA VAL A 72 -18.20 11.91 19.78
C VAL A 72 -17.44 13.05 19.09
N LEU A 73 -16.74 12.72 18.03
CA LEU A 73 -16.03 13.71 17.21
C LEU A 73 -17.03 14.53 16.39
N THR A 74 -16.74 15.83 16.26
CA THR A 74 -17.39 16.63 15.20
C THR A 74 -16.93 16.14 13.82
N ALA A 75 -17.67 16.47 12.76
CA ALA A 75 -17.27 16.16 11.38
C ALA A 75 -15.86 16.73 11.05
N ARG A 76 -15.60 17.97 11.52
CA ARG A 76 -14.29 18.62 11.35
C ARG A 76 -13.18 17.89 12.11
N ALA A 77 -13.44 17.47 13.35
CA ALA A 77 -12.49 16.70 14.14
C ALA A 77 -12.15 15.36 13.47
N GLY A 78 -13.14 14.67 12.92
CA GLY A 78 -12.93 13.45 12.15
C GLY A 78 -12.02 13.66 10.93
N ALA A 79 -12.22 14.75 10.19
CA ALA A 79 -11.39 15.11 9.03
C ALA A 79 -9.95 15.49 9.43
N LEU A 80 -9.69 15.88 10.68
CA LEU A 80 -8.35 16.25 11.16
C LEU A 80 -7.48 15.05 11.53
N ILE A 81 -8.03 13.85 11.71
CA ILE A 81 -7.25 12.66 12.13
C ILE A 81 -6.08 12.42 11.18
N GLY A 82 -6.34 12.30 9.89
CA GLY A 82 -5.30 12.05 8.89
C GLY A 82 -4.22 13.16 8.85
N PRO A 83 -4.59 14.42 8.67
CA PRO A 83 -3.63 15.54 8.65
C PRO A 83 -2.78 15.66 9.92
N VAL A 84 -3.38 15.50 11.10
CA VAL A 84 -2.64 15.60 12.38
C VAL A 84 -1.63 14.47 12.52
N ASN A 85 -2.04 13.22 12.22
CA ASN A 85 -1.13 12.09 12.27
C ASN A 85 0.02 12.25 11.26
N LEU A 86 -0.26 12.73 10.05
CA LEU A 86 0.77 12.99 9.04
C LEU A 86 1.81 14.01 9.54
N ILE A 87 1.37 15.11 10.17
CA ILE A 87 2.28 16.11 10.73
C ILE A 87 3.16 15.52 11.82
N LEU A 88 2.56 14.79 12.77
CA LEU A 88 3.28 14.18 13.89
C LEU A 88 4.28 13.13 13.40
N GLU A 89 3.90 12.29 12.46
CA GLU A 89 4.79 11.32 11.84
C GLU A 89 5.94 11.98 11.08
N THR A 90 5.63 13.03 10.32
CA THR A 90 6.65 13.79 9.60
C THR A 90 7.64 14.43 10.58
N ALA A 91 7.13 15.05 11.65
CA ALA A 91 7.97 15.63 12.70
C ALA A 91 8.85 14.57 13.37
N THR A 92 8.26 13.44 13.77
CA THR A 92 8.99 12.37 14.45
C THR A 92 10.03 11.72 13.54
N ASN A 93 9.65 11.38 12.31
CA ASN A 93 10.47 10.56 11.43
C ASN A 93 11.48 11.37 10.59
N GLN A 94 11.24 12.67 10.37
CA GLN A 94 12.09 13.49 9.49
C GLN A 94 12.82 14.61 10.23
N VAL A 95 12.29 15.09 11.36
CA VAL A 95 12.88 16.18 12.12
C VAL A 95 13.59 15.70 13.38
N LEU A 96 12.96 14.78 14.11
CA LEU A 96 13.44 14.31 15.41
C LEU A 96 14.21 13.00 15.33
N SER A 97 14.09 12.25 14.21
CA SER A 97 14.84 11.01 14.05
C SER A 97 16.34 11.28 13.91
N SER A 98 17.14 10.49 14.60
CA SER A 98 18.60 10.47 14.43
C SER A 98 18.98 10.13 12.98
N PRO A 99 20.06 10.70 12.45
CA PRO A 99 20.55 10.35 11.11
C PRO A 99 21.00 8.88 10.98
N VAL A 100 21.10 8.14 12.08
CA VAL A 100 21.45 6.72 12.10
C VAL A 100 20.21 5.91 12.36
N PHE A 101 19.90 4.98 11.44
CA PHE A 101 18.83 4.00 11.61
C PHE A 101 19.41 2.67 12.10
N ASP A 102 19.00 2.26 13.28
CA ASP A 102 19.32 0.93 13.82
C ASP A 102 18.05 0.06 13.78
N PRO A 103 17.98 -0.96 12.91
CA PRO A 103 16.78 -1.81 12.82
C PRO A 103 16.49 -2.58 14.11
N ALA A 104 17.51 -2.94 14.90
CA ALA A 104 17.32 -3.77 16.10
C ALA A 104 16.55 -3.02 17.20
N THR A 105 16.67 -1.70 17.26
CA THR A 105 16.05 -0.87 18.30
C THR A 105 14.95 0.04 17.79
N SER A 106 14.72 0.08 16.48
CA SER A 106 13.73 0.96 15.85
C SER A 106 12.31 0.47 16.08
N GLU A 107 11.42 1.39 16.47
CA GLU A 107 9.97 1.18 16.55
C GLU A 107 9.23 1.86 15.38
N ARG A 108 9.95 2.22 14.34
CA ARG A 108 9.42 2.95 13.19
C ARG A 108 8.38 2.14 12.43
N THR A 109 7.30 2.80 12.01
CA THR A 109 6.34 2.26 11.04
C THR A 109 6.75 2.69 9.64
N PHE A 110 6.93 1.72 8.74
CA PHE A 110 7.13 1.95 7.32
C PHE A 110 5.85 1.67 6.54
N ARG A 111 5.54 2.53 5.59
CA ARG A 111 4.36 2.41 4.73
C ARG A 111 4.75 1.98 3.33
N ILE A 112 4.13 0.89 2.88
CA ILE A 112 4.38 0.28 1.56
C ILE A 112 3.07 0.32 0.78
N GLY A 113 3.05 1.07 -0.33
CA GLY A 113 1.96 0.99 -1.31
C GLY A 113 2.22 -0.16 -2.28
N THR A 114 1.27 -1.05 -2.49
CA THR A 114 1.47 -2.20 -3.39
C THR A 114 0.16 -2.84 -3.83
N ALA A 115 0.18 -3.50 -5.00
CA ALA A 115 -0.87 -4.44 -5.36
C ALA A 115 -0.72 -5.73 -4.54
N SER A 116 -1.82 -6.40 -4.27
CA SER A 116 -1.86 -7.62 -3.43
C SER A 116 -0.98 -8.76 -3.95
N ALA A 117 -0.88 -8.94 -5.27
CA ALA A 117 -0.01 -9.95 -5.89
C ALA A 117 1.47 -9.70 -5.56
N ALA A 118 1.95 -8.46 -5.66
CA ALA A 118 3.30 -8.09 -5.28
C ALA A 118 3.50 -8.16 -3.76
N ALA A 119 2.50 -7.75 -2.97
CA ALA A 119 2.52 -7.90 -1.52
C ALA A 119 2.74 -9.36 -1.11
N LEU A 120 1.96 -10.28 -1.67
CA LEU A 120 2.07 -11.71 -1.38
C LEU A 120 3.43 -12.30 -1.79
N THR A 121 4.05 -11.74 -2.82
CA THR A 121 5.39 -12.15 -3.26
C THR A 121 6.47 -11.72 -2.26
N VAL A 122 6.38 -10.51 -1.73
CA VAL A 122 7.47 -9.85 -0.98
C VAL A 122 7.31 -10.01 0.53
N LEU A 123 6.09 -9.81 1.06
CA LEU A 123 5.86 -9.70 2.50
C LEU A 123 6.25 -10.92 3.32
N PRO A 124 6.08 -12.18 2.87
CA PRO A 124 6.45 -13.34 3.70
C PRO A 124 7.94 -13.37 4.04
N ALA A 125 8.82 -13.14 3.06
CA ALA A 125 10.27 -13.09 3.28
C ALA A 125 10.65 -11.85 4.09
N LEU A 126 10.07 -10.68 3.77
CA LEU A 126 10.30 -9.45 4.52
C LEU A 126 9.87 -9.59 5.99
N SER A 127 8.71 -10.19 6.26
CA SER A 127 8.23 -10.41 7.64
C SER A 127 9.15 -11.33 8.43
N ALA A 128 9.69 -12.37 7.82
CA ALA A 128 10.67 -13.25 8.46
C ALA A 128 11.95 -12.48 8.83
N THR A 129 12.44 -11.64 7.92
CA THR A 129 13.61 -10.78 8.16
C THR A 129 13.35 -9.78 9.29
N LEU A 130 12.16 -9.15 9.31
CA LEU A 130 11.79 -8.21 10.38
C LEU A 130 11.75 -8.90 11.74
N ALA A 131 11.11 -10.06 11.82
CA ALA A 131 11.05 -10.82 13.06
C ALA A 131 12.45 -11.16 13.62
N ALA A 132 13.42 -11.41 12.75
CA ALA A 132 14.76 -11.78 13.14
C ALA A 132 15.67 -10.57 13.49
N SER A 133 15.54 -9.46 12.77
CA SER A 133 16.52 -8.35 12.82
C SER A 133 15.96 -6.98 13.17
N ALA A 134 14.64 -6.81 13.18
CA ALA A 134 14.00 -5.54 13.43
C ALA A 134 12.64 -5.70 14.15
N PRO A 135 12.61 -6.31 15.35
CA PRO A 135 11.37 -6.76 15.99
C PRO A 135 10.41 -5.62 16.38
N GLY A 136 10.91 -4.40 16.57
CA GLY A 136 10.10 -3.22 16.86
C GLY A 136 9.56 -2.51 15.62
N VAL A 137 10.12 -2.79 14.43
CA VAL A 137 9.68 -2.17 13.18
C VAL A 137 8.29 -2.69 12.79
N ARG A 138 7.43 -1.78 12.34
CA ARG A 138 6.09 -2.09 11.84
C ARG A 138 5.99 -1.81 10.35
N LEU A 139 5.19 -2.60 9.65
CA LEU A 139 4.81 -2.36 8.27
C LEU A 139 3.32 -2.01 8.21
N ASP A 140 3.01 -0.91 7.55
CA ASP A 140 1.68 -0.52 7.14
C ASP A 140 1.60 -0.68 5.61
N VAL A 141 0.85 -1.69 5.16
CA VAL A 141 0.76 -2.05 3.75
C VAL A 141 -0.60 -1.63 3.23
N THR A 142 -0.60 -0.75 2.25
CA THR A 142 -1.83 -0.21 1.67
C THR A 142 -1.96 -0.62 0.21
N ALA A 143 -3.21 -0.81 -0.22
CA ALA A 143 -3.50 -1.03 -1.62
C ALA A 143 -3.02 0.17 -2.44
N PHE A 144 -2.40 -0.14 -3.57
CA PHE A 144 -1.95 0.84 -4.53
C PHE A 144 -2.98 0.91 -5.68
N GLU A 145 -3.46 2.11 -5.96
CA GLU A 145 -4.27 2.39 -7.14
C GLU A 145 -3.44 3.19 -8.16
N PRO A 146 -3.46 2.82 -9.45
CA PRO A 146 -2.68 3.52 -10.49
C PRO A 146 -2.95 5.03 -10.54
N SER A 147 -4.17 5.46 -10.24
CA SER A 147 -4.56 6.86 -10.14
C SER A 147 -3.83 7.63 -9.03
N THR A 148 -3.39 6.94 -7.97
CA THR A 148 -2.65 7.55 -6.84
C THR A 148 -1.15 7.75 -7.10
N VAL A 149 -0.57 7.16 -8.16
CA VAL A 149 0.86 7.36 -8.51
C VAL A 149 1.14 8.82 -8.86
N LEU A 150 0.21 9.48 -9.51
CA LEU A 150 0.34 10.90 -9.87
C LEU A 150 0.39 11.79 -8.62
N THR A 151 -0.12 11.34 -7.49
CA THR A 151 -0.12 12.02 -6.20
C THR A 151 0.89 11.46 -5.20
N LEU A 152 1.84 10.62 -5.64
CA LEU A 152 2.93 10.12 -4.78
C LEU A 152 3.76 11.26 -4.15
N SER A 153 3.74 12.46 -4.72
CA SER A 153 4.27 13.67 -4.09
C SER A 153 3.54 14.05 -2.80
N GLU A 154 2.30 13.62 -2.64
CA GLU A 154 1.42 13.81 -1.49
C GLU A 154 1.22 12.51 -0.69
N SER A 155 1.68 11.38 -1.21
CA SER A 155 1.56 10.07 -0.58
C SER A 155 2.39 9.98 0.70
N THR A 156 1.81 9.38 1.71
CA THR A 156 2.48 9.04 2.97
C THR A 156 3.33 7.77 2.86
N ALA A 157 3.35 7.09 1.71
CA ALA A 157 4.10 5.86 1.51
C ALA A 157 5.62 6.12 1.48
N ASP A 158 6.38 5.27 2.15
CA ASP A 158 7.83 5.29 2.15
C ASP A 158 8.40 4.71 0.85
N VAL A 159 7.69 3.73 0.28
CA VAL A 159 8.00 3.08 -0.99
C VAL A 159 6.72 2.53 -1.62
N VAL A 160 6.69 2.49 -2.94
CA VAL A 160 5.61 1.84 -3.70
C VAL A 160 6.21 0.74 -4.58
N LEU A 161 5.59 -0.42 -4.59
CA LEU A 161 5.89 -1.50 -5.53
C LEU A 161 5.00 -1.30 -6.77
N LEU A 162 5.60 -0.84 -7.85
CA LEU A 162 4.88 -0.38 -9.03
C LEU A 162 5.16 -1.26 -10.24
N PRO A 163 4.14 -1.75 -10.96
CA PRO A 163 4.35 -2.36 -12.27
C PRO A 163 5.08 -1.42 -13.22
N ASP A 164 6.04 -1.95 -13.99
CA ASP A 164 6.89 -1.15 -14.89
C ASP A 164 6.11 -0.48 -16.03
N ALA A 165 4.96 -1.04 -16.37
CA ALA A 165 4.03 -0.46 -17.34
C ALA A 165 3.36 0.84 -16.84
N VAL A 166 3.35 1.10 -15.53
CA VAL A 166 2.77 2.33 -14.98
C VAL A 166 3.79 3.46 -15.08
N PRO A 167 3.47 4.55 -15.80
CA PRO A 167 4.39 5.66 -15.98
C PRO A 167 4.57 6.43 -14.68
N THR A 168 5.81 6.83 -14.39
CA THR A 168 6.14 7.71 -13.27
C THR A 168 7.39 8.52 -13.58
N THR A 169 7.46 9.74 -13.05
CA THR A 169 8.66 10.59 -13.09
C THR A 169 9.53 10.44 -11.85
N LEU A 170 9.11 9.64 -10.88
CA LEU A 170 9.84 9.41 -9.65
C LEU A 170 11.01 8.44 -9.87
N PRO A 171 12.05 8.51 -9.04
CA PRO A 171 13.11 7.51 -9.01
C PRO A 171 12.54 6.11 -8.84
N ARG A 172 13.07 5.19 -9.65
CA ARG A 172 12.65 3.79 -9.62
C ARG A 172 13.85 2.86 -9.76
N GLU A 173 13.75 1.70 -9.15
CA GLU A 173 14.73 0.62 -9.21
C GLU A 173 14.00 -0.71 -9.42
N ARG A 174 14.48 -1.54 -10.36
CA ARG A 174 13.88 -2.85 -10.61
C ARG A 174 13.97 -3.72 -9.36
N LEU A 175 12.79 -4.14 -8.85
CA LEU A 175 12.70 -5.08 -7.75
C LEU A 175 12.79 -6.52 -8.26
N TYR A 176 11.95 -6.88 -9.23
CA TYR A 176 12.01 -8.16 -9.93
C TYR A 176 11.33 -8.08 -11.30
N GLN A 177 11.57 -9.11 -12.10
CA GLN A 177 10.87 -9.35 -13.36
C GLN A 177 10.43 -10.81 -13.38
N GLU A 178 9.25 -11.08 -13.91
CA GLU A 178 8.69 -12.42 -13.99
C GLU A 178 7.86 -12.66 -15.24
N ASP A 179 7.63 -13.94 -15.54
CA ASP A 179 6.76 -14.37 -16.63
C ASP A 179 5.31 -14.51 -16.16
N TRP A 180 4.41 -14.50 -17.12
CA TRP A 180 3.03 -14.91 -16.94
C TRP A 180 2.89 -16.39 -17.23
N VAL A 181 2.09 -17.06 -16.41
CA VAL A 181 1.75 -18.47 -16.55
C VAL A 181 0.23 -18.62 -16.61
N VAL A 182 -0.23 -19.75 -17.12
CA VAL A 182 -1.63 -20.09 -17.13
C VAL A 182 -1.94 -21.04 -15.97
N VAL A 183 -3.01 -20.76 -15.25
CA VAL A 183 -3.53 -21.65 -14.21
C VAL A 183 -4.87 -22.26 -14.64
N ALA A 184 -5.09 -23.51 -14.29
CA ALA A 184 -6.31 -24.24 -14.49
C ALA A 184 -6.54 -25.22 -13.34
N ASP A 185 -7.77 -25.68 -13.15
CA ASP A 185 -8.04 -26.78 -12.22
C ASP A 185 -7.19 -28.00 -12.59
N ALA A 186 -6.61 -28.67 -11.59
CA ALA A 186 -5.74 -29.83 -11.81
C ALA A 186 -6.46 -30.99 -12.52
N ASN A 187 -7.79 -31.08 -12.33
CA ASN A 187 -8.64 -32.11 -12.93
C ASN A 187 -9.32 -31.66 -14.23
N ASN A 188 -8.95 -30.48 -14.78
CA ASN A 188 -9.50 -30.02 -16.06
C ASN A 188 -9.04 -30.95 -17.20
N ASP A 189 -9.91 -31.85 -17.63
CA ASP A 189 -9.67 -32.87 -18.66
C ASP A 189 -9.69 -32.32 -20.10
N ARG A 190 -10.09 -31.07 -20.28
CA ARG A 190 -10.04 -30.37 -21.58
C ARG A 190 -8.64 -29.95 -21.98
N ILE A 191 -7.69 -30.00 -21.06
CA ILE A 191 -6.29 -29.64 -21.31
C ILE A 191 -5.45 -30.91 -21.18
N GLY A 192 -4.71 -31.25 -22.22
CA GLY A 192 -3.80 -32.39 -22.23
C GLY A 192 -2.57 -32.21 -21.33
N ALA A 193 -1.50 -32.94 -21.65
CA ALA A 193 -0.23 -32.85 -20.93
C ALA A 193 0.43 -31.48 -21.07
N THR A 194 0.22 -30.80 -22.19
CA THR A 194 0.68 -29.43 -22.48
C THR A 194 -0.47 -28.59 -22.95
N LEU A 195 -0.48 -27.34 -22.52
CA LEU A 195 -1.45 -26.34 -22.96
C LEU A 195 -1.06 -25.85 -24.37
N THR A 196 -2.03 -25.75 -25.27
CA THR A 196 -1.82 -25.24 -26.65
C THR A 196 -2.51 -23.89 -26.84
N ALA A 197 -2.15 -23.18 -27.91
CA ALA A 197 -2.83 -21.93 -28.28
C ALA A 197 -4.32 -22.18 -28.61
N ASP A 198 -4.63 -23.30 -29.23
CA ASP A 198 -6.02 -23.71 -29.51
C ASP A 198 -6.81 -23.99 -28.24
N ASP A 199 -6.18 -24.50 -27.19
CA ASP A 199 -6.83 -24.68 -25.89
C ASP A 199 -7.18 -23.32 -25.30
N LEU A 200 -6.26 -22.34 -25.31
CA LEU A 200 -6.55 -20.99 -24.86
C LEU A 200 -7.70 -20.34 -25.66
N ALA A 201 -7.80 -20.58 -26.94
CA ALA A 201 -8.88 -20.03 -27.75
C ALA A 201 -10.26 -20.62 -27.42
N ARG A 202 -10.29 -21.91 -27.04
CA ARG A 202 -11.57 -22.64 -26.81
C ARG A 202 -12.03 -22.61 -25.36
N LEU A 203 -11.11 -22.50 -24.40
CA LEU A 203 -11.44 -22.53 -22.97
C LEU A 203 -12.01 -21.19 -22.50
N PRO A 204 -12.90 -21.22 -21.53
CA PRO A 204 -13.38 -19.97 -20.93
C PRO A 204 -12.32 -19.36 -19.99
N HIS A 205 -12.23 -18.05 -19.99
CA HIS A 205 -11.22 -17.30 -19.24
C HIS A 205 -11.79 -16.54 -18.05
N VAL A 206 -11.00 -16.53 -16.96
CA VAL A 206 -11.08 -15.52 -15.91
C VAL A 206 -10.03 -14.45 -16.21
N VAL A 207 -10.43 -13.19 -16.28
CA VAL A 207 -9.52 -12.08 -16.55
C VAL A 207 -9.51 -11.09 -15.41
N PHE A 208 -8.35 -10.53 -15.13
CA PHE A 208 -8.21 -9.40 -14.21
C PHE A 208 -8.47 -8.09 -14.97
N GLU A 209 -9.25 -7.22 -14.38
CA GLU A 209 -9.47 -5.85 -14.88
C GLU A 209 -9.62 -4.90 -13.70
N SER A 210 -8.89 -3.81 -13.70
CA SER A 210 -8.99 -2.76 -12.68
C SER A 210 -9.30 -1.44 -13.36
N GLU A 211 -10.34 -0.75 -12.90
CA GLU A 211 -10.79 0.53 -13.45
C GLU A 211 -11.03 0.51 -14.99
N GLY A 212 -11.52 -0.62 -15.52
CA GLY A 212 -11.74 -0.79 -16.96
C GLY A 212 -10.46 -1.06 -17.76
N VAL A 213 -9.32 -1.27 -17.10
CA VAL A 213 -8.01 -1.50 -17.76
C VAL A 213 -7.50 -2.90 -17.44
N ARG A 214 -7.14 -3.63 -18.50
CA ARG A 214 -6.46 -4.93 -18.42
C ARG A 214 -4.95 -4.73 -18.40
N VAL A 215 -4.23 -5.61 -17.71
CA VAL A 215 -2.76 -5.62 -17.75
C VAL A 215 -2.21 -5.97 -19.14
N GLY A 216 -0.99 -5.53 -19.45
CA GLY A 216 -0.39 -5.66 -20.77
C GLY A 216 -0.38 -7.08 -21.32
N ALA A 217 -0.10 -8.11 -20.50
CA ALA A 217 -0.13 -9.51 -20.92
C ALA A 217 -1.53 -9.98 -21.37
N GLN A 218 -2.59 -9.54 -20.68
CA GLN A 218 -3.96 -9.86 -21.08
C GLN A 218 -4.40 -9.09 -22.34
N GLN A 219 -3.91 -7.87 -22.52
CA GLN A 219 -4.13 -7.12 -23.76
C GLN A 219 -3.47 -7.82 -24.95
N VAL A 220 -2.22 -8.28 -24.79
CA VAL A 220 -1.51 -9.03 -25.83
C VAL A 220 -2.21 -10.37 -26.10
N LEU A 221 -2.63 -11.09 -25.05
CA LEU A 221 -3.38 -12.33 -25.24
C LEU A 221 -4.67 -12.11 -26.05
N ALA A 222 -5.43 -11.07 -25.75
CA ALA A 222 -6.65 -10.73 -26.48
C ALA A 222 -6.39 -10.31 -27.93
N GLN A 223 -5.22 -9.74 -28.24
CA GLN A 223 -4.80 -9.46 -29.62
C GLN A 223 -4.42 -10.73 -30.38
N LEU A 224 -3.74 -11.67 -29.72
CA LEU A 224 -3.32 -12.94 -30.32
C LEU A 224 -4.48 -13.91 -30.50
N ILE A 225 -5.50 -13.81 -29.64
CA ILE A 225 -6.70 -14.64 -29.65
C ILE A 225 -7.93 -13.71 -29.61
N PRO A 226 -8.38 -13.19 -30.78
CA PRO A 226 -9.47 -12.21 -30.83
C PRO A 226 -10.81 -12.72 -30.28
N ASP A 227 -11.06 -14.03 -30.43
CA ASP A 227 -12.31 -14.70 -29.98
C ASP A 227 -12.20 -15.24 -28.54
N LEU A 228 -11.33 -14.69 -27.72
CA LEU A 228 -11.12 -15.12 -26.34
C LEU A 228 -12.44 -15.14 -25.55
N VAL A 229 -12.83 -16.30 -25.03
CA VAL A 229 -14.09 -16.48 -24.33
C VAL A 229 -13.95 -16.03 -22.87
N VAL A 230 -14.15 -14.76 -22.58
CA VAL A 230 -14.17 -14.24 -21.19
C VAL A 230 -15.47 -14.63 -20.51
N ARG A 231 -15.41 -15.31 -19.37
CA ARG A 231 -16.56 -15.72 -18.56
C ARG A 231 -16.67 -14.96 -17.25
N VAL A 232 -15.54 -14.65 -16.63
CA VAL A 232 -15.51 -13.91 -15.38
C VAL A 232 -14.47 -12.81 -15.47
N VAL A 233 -14.82 -11.63 -15.00
CA VAL A 233 -13.91 -10.51 -14.80
C VAL A 233 -13.76 -10.30 -13.30
N VAL A 234 -12.54 -10.26 -12.81
CA VAL A 234 -12.21 -10.01 -11.40
C VAL A 234 -11.38 -8.74 -11.29
N PHE A 235 -11.52 -8.04 -10.17
CA PHE A 235 -10.78 -6.81 -9.89
C PHE A 235 -9.50 -7.07 -9.05
N GLU A 236 -9.25 -8.34 -8.69
CA GLU A 236 -8.13 -8.72 -7.83
C GLU A 236 -7.56 -10.09 -8.26
N PHE A 237 -6.24 -10.16 -8.47
CA PHE A 237 -5.58 -11.41 -8.88
C PHE A 237 -5.75 -12.54 -7.86
N LEU A 238 -5.82 -12.22 -6.57
CA LEU A 238 -6.01 -13.22 -5.51
C LEU A 238 -7.37 -13.91 -5.53
N MET A 239 -8.34 -13.38 -6.27
CA MET A 239 -9.64 -14.05 -6.49
C MET A 239 -9.54 -15.19 -7.50
N ILE A 240 -8.60 -15.12 -8.44
CA ILE A 240 -8.50 -16.05 -9.58
C ILE A 240 -8.41 -17.50 -9.14
N PRO A 241 -7.57 -17.90 -8.17
CA PRO A 241 -7.47 -19.30 -7.77
C PRO A 241 -8.80 -19.91 -7.36
N SER A 242 -9.56 -19.20 -6.54
CA SER A 242 -10.87 -19.69 -6.06
C SER A 242 -11.95 -19.72 -7.16
N VAL A 243 -11.84 -18.83 -8.16
CA VAL A 243 -12.80 -18.78 -9.29
C VAL A 243 -12.50 -19.85 -10.32
N VAL A 244 -11.23 -20.22 -10.51
CA VAL A 244 -10.80 -21.25 -11.48
C VAL A 244 -10.96 -22.66 -10.92
N SER A 245 -10.75 -22.85 -9.61
CA SER A 245 -10.85 -24.16 -8.95
C SER A 245 -12.23 -24.82 -9.18
N GLY A 246 -12.23 -26.11 -9.53
CA GLY A 246 -13.43 -26.88 -9.82
C GLY A 246 -14.15 -26.51 -11.12
N THR A 247 -13.51 -25.75 -12.01
CA THR A 247 -14.10 -25.31 -13.28
C THR A 247 -13.25 -25.70 -14.49
N LEU A 248 -13.79 -25.48 -15.69
CA LEU A 248 -13.03 -25.61 -16.94
C LEU A 248 -12.34 -24.29 -17.34
N MET A 249 -12.43 -23.25 -16.52
CA MET A 249 -11.83 -21.95 -16.82
C MET A 249 -10.32 -21.96 -16.66
N VAL A 250 -9.68 -21.08 -17.39
CA VAL A 250 -8.23 -20.79 -17.29
C VAL A 250 -8.01 -19.32 -16.99
N ALA A 251 -6.86 -18.99 -16.44
CA ALA A 251 -6.49 -17.60 -16.20
C ALA A 251 -4.98 -17.40 -16.31
N LEU A 252 -4.56 -16.16 -16.66
CA LEU A 252 -3.19 -15.72 -16.51
C LEU A 252 -2.93 -15.27 -15.08
N LEU A 253 -1.84 -15.76 -14.51
CA LEU A 253 -1.28 -15.26 -13.25
C LEU A 253 0.21 -14.97 -13.42
N GLN A 254 0.72 -14.08 -12.58
CA GLN A 254 2.15 -13.88 -12.39
C GLN A 254 2.75 -15.19 -11.85
N ARG A 255 3.92 -15.59 -12.35
CA ARG A 255 4.56 -16.87 -12.00
C ARG A 255 4.74 -17.04 -10.49
N ARG A 256 5.33 -16.05 -9.82
CA ARG A 256 5.59 -16.11 -8.36
C ARG A 256 4.30 -16.23 -7.55
N LEU A 257 3.24 -15.55 -7.98
CA LEU A 257 1.92 -15.70 -7.37
C LEU A 257 1.35 -17.10 -7.62
N ALA A 258 1.38 -17.57 -8.88
CA ALA A 258 0.84 -18.88 -9.26
C ALA A 258 1.51 -20.03 -8.49
N GLU A 259 2.83 -20.03 -8.38
CA GLU A 259 3.60 -21.03 -7.62
C GLU A 259 3.20 -21.10 -6.15
N ARG A 260 2.78 -19.97 -5.58
CA ARG A 260 2.37 -19.90 -4.17
C ARG A 260 0.93 -20.34 -3.94
N VAL A 261 0.03 -20.01 -4.88
CA VAL A 261 -1.41 -20.16 -4.65
C VAL A 261 -2.03 -21.36 -5.39
N ALA A 262 -1.37 -21.93 -6.40
CA ALA A 262 -1.97 -22.97 -7.23
C ALA A 262 -2.22 -24.27 -6.45
N ALA A 263 -1.18 -24.83 -5.84
CA ALA A 263 -1.29 -26.12 -5.14
C ALA A 263 -2.35 -26.13 -4.01
N PRO A 264 -2.42 -25.13 -3.12
CA PRO A 264 -3.46 -25.07 -2.08
C PRO A 264 -4.88 -24.97 -2.64
N ASN A 265 -5.05 -24.47 -3.87
CA ASN A 265 -6.35 -24.35 -4.52
C ASN A 265 -6.66 -25.47 -5.52
N GLY A 266 -5.85 -26.54 -5.55
CA GLY A 266 -6.05 -27.65 -6.49
C GLY A 266 -5.83 -27.28 -7.95
N LEU A 267 -4.99 -26.27 -8.22
CA LEU A 267 -4.69 -25.82 -9.57
C LEU A 267 -3.35 -26.39 -10.04
N ARG A 268 -3.21 -26.51 -11.35
CA ARG A 268 -1.93 -26.71 -12.04
C ARG A 268 -1.46 -25.44 -12.71
N VAL A 269 -0.14 -25.25 -12.73
CA VAL A 269 0.53 -24.12 -13.39
C VAL A 269 1.11 -24.64 -14.72
N MET A 270 0.91 -23.90 -15.78
CA MET A 270 1.37 -24.26 -17.12
C MET A 270 2.03 -23.04 -17.79
N GLU A 271 3.01 -23.31 -18.63
CA GLU A 271 3.61 -22.26 -19.46
C GLU A 271 2.60 -21.70 -20.46
N SER A 272 2.67 -20.41 -20.73
CA SER A 272 1.88 -19.82 -21.81
C SER A 272 2.35 -20.34 -23.16
N PRO A 273 1.44 -20.89 -23.99
CA PRO A 273 1.80 -21.36 -25.33
C PRO A 273 2.01 -20.22 -26.33
N VAL A 274 1.76 -18.98 -25.93
CA VAL A 274 1.95 -17.77 -26.72
C VAL A 274 2.91 -16.81 -26.02
N PRO A 275 3.68 -16.03 -26.78
CA PRO A 275 4.62 -15.08 -26.19
C PRO A 275 3.86 -13.94 -25.49
N LEU A 276 4.17 -13.72 -24.22
CA LEU A 276 3.61 -12.63 -23.45
C LEU A 276 4.72 -11.71 -22.93
N PRO A 277 4.46 -10.40 -22.82
CA PRO A 277 5.43 -9.47 -22.23
C PRO A 277 5.65 -9.84 -20.77
N LYS A 278 6.90 -9.78 -20.32
CA LYS A 278 7.22 -9.97 -18.90
C LYS A 278 6.63 -8.86 -18.05
N LEU A 279 6.32 -9.18 -16.81
CA LEU A 279 5.96 -8.21 -15.80
C LEU A 279 7.20 -7.78 -15.03
N GLY A 280 7.53 -6.50 -15.09
CA GLY A 280 8.49 -5.91 -14.18
C GLY A 280 7.76 -5.22 -13.01
N VAL A 281 8.30 -5.38 -11.81
CA VAL A 281 7.88 -4.62 -10.64
C VAL A 281 9.07 -3.83 -10.12
N ASP A 282 8.86 -2.54 -9.96
CA ASP A 282 9.89 -1.62 -9.52
C ASP A 282 9.57 -1.06 -8.12
N LEU A 283 10.62 -0.78 -7.36
CA LEU A 283 10.56 0.08 -6.19
C LEU A 283 10.53 1.53 -6.65
N VAL A 284 9.54 2.27 -6.20
CA VAL A 284 9.40 3.72 -6.49
C VAL A 284 9.34 4.48 -5.18
N TRP A 285 10.06 5.58 -5.08
CA TRP A 285 10.09 6.43 -3.88
C TRP A 285 10.20 7.91 -4.23
N HIS A 286 9.86 8.75 -3.27
CA HIS A 286 9.99 10.19 -3.46
C HIS A 286 11.45 10.64 -3.26
N PRO A 287 12.05 11.49 -4.11
CA PRO A 287 13.44 11.96 -3.99
C PRO A 287 13.76 12.59 -2.62
N ARG A 288 12.80 13.28 -2.02
CA ARG A 288 12.94 13.90 -0.69
C ARG A 288 13.29 12.91 0.41
N THR A 289 13.04 11.62 0.19
CA THR A 289 13.26 10.56 1.17
C THR A 289 14.49 9.71 0.86
N ALA A 290 15.20 10.02 -0.23
CA ALA A 290 16.34 9.22 -0.70
C ALA A 290 17.48 9.14 0.33
N GLY A 291 17.71 10.23 1.09
CA GLY A 291 18.75 10.30 2.13
C GLY A 291 18.35 9.72 3.50
N ASP A 292 17.12 9.23 3.68
CA ASP A 292 16.66 8.64 4.95
C ASP A 292 17.23 7.22 5.13
N PRO A 293 18.06 6.97 6.18
CA PRO A 293 18.73 5.68 6.36
C PRO A 293 17.76 4.53 6.59
N GLY A 294 16.65 4.77 7.27
CA GLY A 294 15.63 3.74 7.53
C GLY A 294 14.92 3.34 6.22
N ARG A 295 14.57 4.29 5.37
CA ARG A 295 13.98 4.00 4.06
C ARG A 295 14.97 3.32 3.12
N ALA A 296 16.25 3.71 3.17
CA ALA A 296 17.31 3.01 2.44
C ALA A 296 17.45 1.56 2.92
N TRP A 297 17.35 1.33 4.23
CA TRP A 297 17.35 -0.01 4.80
C TRP A 297 16.11 -0.80 4.30
N LEU A 298 14.90 -0.24 4.36
CA LEU A 298 13.70 -0.91 3.87
C LEU A 298 13.83 -1.33 2.41
N ARG A 299 14.33 -0.44 1.52
CA ARG A 299 14.53 -0.79 0.10
C ARG A 299 15.48 -1.97 -0.06
N ARG A 300 16.60 -2.01 0.68
CA ARG A 300 17.51 -3.17 0.66
C ARG A 300 16.83 -4.45 1.12
N GLN A 301 16.00 -4.40 2.17
CA GLN A 301 15.26 -5.57 2.65
C GLN A 301 14.24 -6.07 1.61
N LEU A 302 13.56 -5.17 0.92
CA LEU A 302 12.65 -5.51 -0.16
C LEU A 302 13.36 -6.19 -1.34
N ILE A 303 14.54 -5.70 -1.73
CA ILE A 303 15.37 -6.33 -2.79
C ILE A 303 15.81 -7.73 -2.35
N GLN A 304 16.27 -7.89 -1.13
CA GLN A 304 16.69 -9.19 -0.59
C GLN A 304 15.52 -10.19 -0.49
N ALA A 305 14.31 -9.72 -0.24
CA ALA A 305 13.13 -10.57 -0.11
C ALA A 305 12.71 -11.27 -1.43
N VAL A 306 13.23 -10.85 -2.58
CA VAL A 306 12.89 -11.39 -3.90
C VAL A 306 14.09 -11.99 -4.65
N ALA A 307 15.30 -11.86 -4.09
CA ALA A 307 16.51 -12.46 -4.60
C ALA A 307 16.49 -13.98 -4.35
#